data_a33b3b159f01a057affe11243aea8183
#
_entry.id   a33b3b159f01a057affe11243aea8183
#
_cell.length_a   1.000
_cell.length_b   1.000
_cell.length_c   1.000
_cell.angle_alpha   90.00
_cell.angle_beta   90.00
_cell.angle_gamma   90.00
#
_symmetry.space_group_name_H-M   'P 1'
#
loop_
_entity.id
_entity.type
_entity.pdbx_description
1 polymer ?
#
loop_
_entity_poly.entity_id
_entity_poly.type
_entity_poly.pdbx_seq_one_letter_code
_entity_poly.pdbx_strand_id
1 'polypeptide(L)'
;ATFGVLAGLGVASLPLATFAVNNSETTVKVTVQEGISFSNSGTTADAGSKTPGETGSATSNLTAATNNAAGLKITVKDKDNDTSLRDATITGSTAGVDFIPTGTSGAGTWSLKGGDLVAETAMVKDSETALVVKNTTGPSSESVPMSYRIVPGAAQRQGTYEDVIVYTVTKN
;
A
#
# COMPACT_ATOMS: atom_id res chain seq x y z
N ALA A 1 -62.81 86.57 -35.42
CA ALA A 1 -62.94 85.21 -34.97
C ALA A 1 -61.90 84.32 -35.69
N THR A 2 -60.90 83.88 -34.98
CA THR A 2 -59.84 83.01 -35.54
C THR A 2 -59.78 81.75 -34.71
N PHE A 3 -60.09 80.65 -35.32
CA PHE A 3 -60.00 79.33 -34.70
C PHE A 3 -58.53 78.78 -34.90
N GLY A 4 -57.85 78.55 -33.83
CA GLY A 4 -56.56 77.84 -33.85
C GLY A 4 -56.81 76.38 -33.57
N VAL A 5 -56.40 75.51 -34.49
CA VAL A 5 -56.40 74.06 -34.33
C VAL A 5 -55.06 73.66 -33.76
N LEU A 6 -55.02 73.14 -32.54
CA LEU A 6 -53.90 72.56 -31.92
C LEU A 6 -53.81 71.07 -32.28
N ALA A 7 -52.81 70.72 -33.13
CA ALA A 7 -52.55 69.34 -33.48
C ALA A 7 -51.75 68.72 -32.36
N GLY A 8 -52.33 67.77 -31.61
CA GLY A 8 -51.62 66.96 -30.61
C GLY A 8 -50.80 65.90 -31.28
N LEU A 9 -49.51 65.95 -31.14
CA LEU A 9 -48.62 64.78 -31.48
C LEU A 9 -48.79 63.71 -30.41
N GLY A 10 -49.46 62.63 -30.77
CA GLY A 10 -49.51 61.43 -29.99
C GLY A 10 -48.14 60.68 -30.07
N VAL A 11 -47.40 60.67 -28.98
CA VAL A 11 -46.26 59.83 -28.90
C VAL A 11 -46.69 58.37 -28.69
N ALA A 12 -46.62 57.57 -29.74
CA ALA A 12 -46.81 56.12 -29.63
C ALA A 12 -45.68 55.53 -28.87
N SER A 13 -45.90 55.09 -27.60
CA SER A 13 -44.96 54.31 -26.86
C SER A 13 -44.91 52.90 -27.43
N LEU A 14 -43.83 52.59 -28.10
CA LEU A 14 -43.54 51.21 -28.52
C LEU A 14 -43.32 50.35 -27.26
N PRO A 15 -44.00 49.21 -27.16
CA PRO A 15 -43.73 48.29 -26.06
C PRO A 15 -42.28 47.76 -26.18
N LEU A 16 -41.45 48.02 -25.16
CA LEU A 16 -40.16 47.37 -25.05
C LEU A 16 -40.46 45.86 -24.89
N ALA A 17 -40.08 45.09 -25.91
CA ALA A 17 -40.10 43.64 -25.79
C ALA A 17 -39.04 43.25 -24.77
N THR A 18 -39.46 42.88 -23.58
CA THR A 18 -38.60 42.20 -22.60
C THR A 18 -38.29 40.81 -23.10
N PHE A 19 -37.07 40.60 -23.58
CA PHE A 19 -36.59 39.25 -23.87
C PHE A 19 -36.41 38.52 -22.55
N ALA A 20 -37.26 37.55 -22.27
CA ALA A 20 -37.08 36.64 -21.16
C ALA A 20 -35.86 35.73 -21.50
N VAL A 21 -34.82 35.86 -20.74
CA VAL A 21 -33.70 34.92 -20.82
C VAL A 21 -34.13 33.65 -20.10
N ASN A 22 -34.45 32.62 -20.85
CA ASN A 22 -34.74 31.29 -20.31
C ASN A 22 -33.44 30.57 -20.06
N ASN A 23 -33.02 30.50 -18.80
CA ASN A 23 -31.89 29.67 -18.36
C ASN A 23 -32.41 28.26 -18.04
N SER A 24 -31.75 27.27 -18.56
CA SER A 24 -31.96 25.86 -18.22
C SER A 24 -30.71 25.33 -17.51
N GLU A 25 -30.89 24.76 -16.33
CA GLU A 25 -29.83 24.17 -15.55
C GLU A 25 -29.90 22.65 -15.67
N THR A 26 -28.74 22.02 -15.85
CA THR A 26 -28.61 20.56 -15.87
C THR A 26 -27.57 20.18 -14.80
N THR A 27 -27.98 19.33 -13.85
CA THR A 27 -27.08 18.77 -12.86
C THR A 27 -26.41 17.52 -13.43
N VAL A 28 -25.09 17.53 -13.55
CA VAL A 28 -24.30 16.34 -13.89
C VAL A 28 -23.78 15.75 -12.59
N LYS A 29 -24.09 14.47 -12.34
CA LYS A 29 -23.70 13.77 -11.11
C LYS A 29 -22.98 12.48 -11.43
N VAL A 30 -21.87 12.22 -10.71
CA VAL A 30 -21.18 10.94 -10.68
C VAL A 30 -20.93 10.56 -9.23
N THR A 31 -21.04 9.28 -8.92
CA THR A 31 -20.67 8.74 -7.61
C THR A 31 -19.43 7.87 -7.81
N VAL A 32 -18.33 8.23 -7.14
CA VAL A 32 -17.08 7.44 -7.12
C VAL A 32 -17.08 6.57 -5.88
N GLN A 33 -16.96 5.26 -6.08
CA GLN A 33 -16.89 4.30 -4.98
C GLN A 33 -15.46 4.17 -4.43
N GLU A 34 -15.35 3.84 -3.15
CA GLU A 34 -14.05 3.51 -2.55
C GLU A 34 -13.47 2.25 -3.19
N GLY A 35 -12.17 2.30 -3.46
CA GLY A 35 -11.40 1.19 -3.99
C GLY A 35 -10.07 1.05 -3.28
N ILE A 36 -9.61 -0.20 -3.17
CA ILE A 36 -8.26 -0.53 -2.73
C ILE A 36 -7.72 -1.62 -3.65
N SER A 37 -6.47 -1.49 -4.07
CA SER A 37 -5.75 -2.50 -4.84
C SER A 37 -4.44 -2.85 -4.15
N PHE A 38 -3.99 -4.09 -4.33
CA PHE A 38 -2.73 -4.57 -3.78
C PHE A 38 -2.13 -5.64 -4.68
N SER A 39 -0.82 -5.57 -4.86
CA SER A 39 -0.03 -6.61 -5.52
C SER A 39 1.36 -6.70 -4.90
N ASN A 40 1.96 -7.88 -5.00
CA ASN A 40 3.36 -8.13 -4.66
C ASN A 40 4.06 -8.65 -5.92
N SER A 41 5.17 -8.02 -6.31
CA SER A 41 5.92 -8.37 -7.53
C SER A 41 6.64 -9.72 -7.45
N GLY A 42 6.84 -10.27 -6.25
CA GLY A 42 7.51 -11.54 -6.01
C GLY A 42 6.74 -12.41 -5.03
N THR A 43 6.29 -13.58 -5.48
CA THR A 43 5.73 -14.60 -4.59
C THR A 43 6.82 -15.40 -3.86
N THR A 44 8.07 -15.29 -4.33
CA THR A 44 9.27 -15.88 -3.72
C THR A 44 10.37 -14.83 -3.70
N ALA A 45 10.93 -14.59 -2.52
CA ALA A 45 12.12 -13.77 -2.32
C ALA A 45 13.31 -14.71 -2.05
N ASP A 46 14.09 -15.02 -3.09
CA ASP A 46 15.19 -15.96 -3.03
C ASP A 46 16.53 -15.21 -2.86
N ALA A 47 17.25 -15.48 -1.78
CA ALA A 47 18.59 -14.93 -1.53
C ALA A 47 19.71 -15.72 -2.25
N GLY A 48 19.37 -16.80 -2.94
CA GLY A 48 20.30 -17.70 -3.60
C GLY A 48 21.15 -18.54 -2.62
N SER A 49 22.01 -19.36 -3.16
CA SER A 49 22.91 -20.19 -2.35
C SER A 49 23.92 -19.34 -1.57
N LYS A 50 24.08 -19.61 -0.28
CA LYS A 50 25.00 -18.92 0.63
C LYS A 50 25.85 -19.91 1.41
N THR A 51 27.11 -19.53 1.62
CA THR A 51 27.97 -20.24 2.57
C THR A 51 27.64 -19.82 4.01
N PRO A 52 27.91 -20.66 5.02
CA PRO A 52 27.75 -20.29 6.43
C PRO A 52 28.44 -18.96 6.77
N GLY A 53 27.71 -18.06 7.41
CA GLY A 53 28.17 -16.71 7.75
C GLY A 53 28.08 -15.66 6.62
N GLU A 54 27.83 -16.05 5.38
CA GLU A 54 27.66 -15.12 4.25
C GLU A 54 26.29 -14.43 4.31
N THR A 55 26.28 -13.12 4.10
CA THR A 55 25.01 -12.37 4.01
C THR A 55 24.36 -12.55 2.65
N GLY A 56 23.15 -13.09 2.65
CA GLY A 56 22.26 -13.08 1.50
C GLY A 56 21.24 -11.95 1.60
N SER A 57 20.78 -11.47 0.46
CA SER A 57 19.64 -10.56 0.40
C SER A 57 18.70 -10.93 -0.74
N ALA A 58 17.42 -10.73 -0.50
CA ALA A 58 16.38 -10.86 -1.50
C ALA A 58 15.47 -9.62 -1.45
N THR A 59 14.75 -9.35 -2.52
CA THR A 59 13.86 -8.19 -2.58
C THR A 59 12.51 -8.56 -3.18
N SER A 60 11.48 -7.84 -2.78
CA SER A 60 10.18 -7.80 -3.45
C SER A 60 9.68 -6.36 -3.48
N ASN A 61 8.67 -6.08 -4.29
CA ASN A 61 8.03 -4.78 -4.30
C ASN A 61 6.52 -4.91 -4.10
N LEU A 62 6.01 -4.23 -3.10
CA LEU A 62 4.57 -4.14 -2.83
C LEU A 62 4.03 -2.90 -3.54
N THR A 63 2.95 -3.07 -4.26
CA THR A 63 2.22 -1.95 -4.86
C THR A 63 0.82 -1.92 -4.31
N ALA A 64 0.40 -0.78 -3.78
CA ALA A 64 -0.95 -0.60 -3.25
C ALA A 64 -1.49 0.77 -3.64
N ALA A 65 -2.78 0.85 -3.96
CA ALA A 65 -3.43 2.12 -4.22
C ALA A 65 -4.82 2.17 -3.58
N THR A 66 -5.22 3.37 -3.17
CA THR A 66 -6.55 3.64 -2.63
C THR A 66 -7.01 5.05 -2.97
N ASN A 67 -8.31 5.21 -3.18
CA ASN A 67 -8.99 6.52 -3.22
C ASN A 67 -9.70 6.86 -1.89
N ASN A 68 -9.49 6.07 -0.84
CA ASN A 68 -10.06 6.32 0.47
C ASN A 68 -9.46 7.59 1.09
N ALA A 69 -10.33 8.48 1.61
CA ALA A 69 -9.93 9.74 2.24
C ALA A 69 -9.08 9.54 3.51
N ALA A 70 -9.23 8.41 4.21
CA ALA A 70 -8.41 8.06 5.37
C ALA A 70 -7.08 7.37 5.02
N GLY A 71 -6.91 6.95 3.75
CA GLY A 71 -5.70 6.27 3.30
C GLY A 71 -5.74 4.75 3.44
N LEU A 72 -4.56 4.13 3.38
CA LEU A 72 -4.38 2.68 3.53
C LEU A 72 -3.28 2.36 4.54
N LYS A 73 -3.32 1.13 5.03
CA LYS A 73 -2.27 0.54 5.85
C LYS A 73 -1.85 -0.81 5.28
N ILE A 74 -0.55 -1.01 5.09
CA ILE A 74 0.06 -2.29 4.73
C ILE A 74 0.73 -2.85 5.98
N THR A 75 0.41 -4.09 6.31
CA THR A 75 1.01 -4.81 7.43
C THR A 75 1.61 -6.11 6.97
N VAL A 76 2.55 -6.64 7.76
CA VAL A 76 3.15 -7.96 7.55
C VAL A 76 3.23 -8.72 8.86
N LYS A 77 3.02 -10.02 8.79
CA LYS A 77 3.27 -10.99 9.86
C LYS A 77 3.59 -12.36 9.27
N ASP A 78 4.10 -13.22 10.07
CA ASP A 78 4.24 -14.64 9.73
C ASP A 78 2.88 -15.27 9.41
N LYS A 79 2.87 -16.32 8.60
CA LYS A 79 1.66 -17.08 8.27
C LYS A 79 1.18 -17.96 9.43
N ASP A 80 2.12 -18.37 10.25
CA ASP A 80 1.87 -19.23 11.42
C ASP A 80 2.54 -18.65 12.68
N ASN A 81 2.97 -19.46 13.61
CA ASN A 81 3.63 -19.01 14.84
C ASN A 81 5.12 -19.39 14.92
N ASP A 82 5.71 -19.85 13.83
CA ASP A 82 7.15 -20.14 13.73
C ASP A 82 7.84 -19.18 12.75
N THR A 83 8.36 -18.10 13.23
CA THR A 83 9.05 -17.05 12.46
C THR A 83 10.44 -17.46 11.96
N SER A 84 10.75 -18.75 11.89
CA SER A 84 12.05 -19.26 11.50
C SER A 84 12.05 -19.80 10.08
N LEU A 85 13.07 -19.49 9.30
CA LEU A 85 13.29 -20.21 8.05
C LEU A 85 13.67 -21.65 8.37
N ARG A 86 12.94 -22.61 7.83
CA ARG A 86 13.13 -24.04 8.07
C ARG A 86 13.31 -24.81 6.79
N ASP A 87 14.10 -25.87 6.87
CA ASP A 87 14.12 -26.92 5.85
C ASP A 87 13.27 -28.09 6.34
N ALA A 88 12.28 -28.48 5.55
CA ALA A 88 11.33 -29.54 5.91
C ALA A 88 11.99 -30.94 6.11
N THR A 89 13.21 -31.11 5.61
CA THR A 89 13.95 -32.37 5.76
C THR A 89 14.83 -32.44 7.02
N ILE A 90 15.00 -31.29 7.71
CA ILE A 90 15.82 -31.17 8.92
C ILE A 90 14.92 -31.21 10.16
N THR A 91 15.05 -32.27 10.96
CA THR A 91 14.25 -32.50 12.17
C THR A 91 14.85 -31.96 13.47
N GLY A 92 15.98 -31.23 13.39
CA GLY A 92 16.65 -30.67 14.56
C GLY A 92 15.95 -29.43 15.13
N SER A 93 16.37 -28.99 16.32
CA SER A 93 15.79 -27.83 17.02
C SER A 93 16.83 -26.79 17.48
N THR A 94 18.05 -26.81 16.95
CA THR A 94 19.13 -25.90 17.31
C THR A 94 19.14 -24.71 16.37
N ALA A 95 18.92 -23.49 16.92
CA ALA A 95 18.96 -22.24 16.17
C ALA A 95 20.36 -21.99 15.56
N GLY A 96 20.42 -21.52 14.31
CA GLY A 96 21.66 -21.30 13.56
C GLY A 96 22.39 -22.60 13.16
N VAL A 97 21.74 -23.75 13.34
CA VAL A 97 22.20 -25.08 12.89
C VAL A 97 21.09 -25.77 12.10
N ASP A 98 19.91 -25.96 12.69
CA ASP A 98 18.79 -26.70 12.12
C ASP A 98 17.73 -25.79 11.52
N PHE A 99 17.71 -24.51 11.91
CA PHE A 99 16.83 -23.46 11.37
C PHE A 99 17.47 -22.09 11.51
N ILE A 100 16.97 -21.11 10.77
CA ILE A 100 17.42 -19.71 10.82
C ILE A 100 16.33 -18.88 11.50
N PRO A 101 16.46 -18.53 12.79
CA PRO A 101 15.47 -17.72 13.49
C PRO A 101 15.43 -16.29 12.96
N THR A 102 14.29 -15.61 13.14
CA THR A 102 14.22 -14.18 12.93
C THR A 102 15.09 -13.41 13.92
N GLY A 103 15.67 -12.29 13.46
CA GLY A 103 16.55 -11.46 14.31
C GLY A 103 17.09 -10.27 13.54
N THR A 104 17.40 -9.18 14.23
CA THR A 104 17.77 -7.90 13.58
C THR A 104 19.22 -7.84 13.10
N SER A 105 20.08 -8.76 13.54
CA SER A 105 21.51 -8.77 13.18
C SER A 105 22.17 -10.11 13.51
N GLY A 106 23.39 -10.32 12.99
CA GLY A 106 24.22 -11.46 13.29
C GLY A 106 24.08 -12.63 12.32
N ALA A 107 25.00 -13.59 12.43
CA ALA A 107 24.93 -14.86 11.75
C ALA A 107 23.89 -15.78 12.38
N GLY A 108 23.29 -16.65 11.59
CA GLY A 108 22.21 -17.52 12.03
C GLY A 108 20.87 -16.80 12.22
N THR A 109 20.64 -15.67 11.53
CA THR A 109 19.40 -14.90 11.62
C THR A 109 18.91 -14.42 10.26
N TRP A 110 17.61 -14.13 10.18
CA TRP A 110 17.02 -13.41 9.07
C TRP A 110 16.15 -12.26 9.55
N SER A 111 15.96 -11.26 8.70
CA SER A 111 15.22 -10.04 9.00
C SER A 111 14.63 -9.43 7.73
N LEU A 112 13.73 -8.46 7.90
CA LEU A 112 13.20 -7.67 6.79
C LEU A 112 13.25 -6.17 7.10
N LYS A 113 13.25 -5.37 6.04
CA LYS A 113 13.06 -3.91 6.09
C LYS A 113 12.37 -3.42 4.82
N GLY A 114 11.77 -2.24 4.89
CA GLY A 114 11.14 -1.58 3.75
C GLY A 114 9.97 -0.71 4.20
N GLY A 115 9.65 0.29 3.40
CA GLY A 115 8.62 1.26 3.75
C GLY A 115 8.93 1.99 5.06
N ASP A 116 7.99 1.94 5.99
CA ASP A 116 8.13 2.56 7.31
C ASP A 116 9.01 1.75 8.28
N LEU A 117 9.36 0.50 7.92
CA LEU A 117 10.39 -0.30 8.61
C LEU A 117 11.77 0.11 8.10
N VAL A 118 12.31 1.20 8.64
CA VAL A 118 13.58 1.81 8.17
C VAL A 118 14.83 1.04 8.56
N ALA A 119 14.74 0.11 9.52
CA ALA A 119 15.83 -0.74 10.00
C ALA A 119 15.49 -2.22 9.83
N GLU A 120 16.52 -3.08 9.90
CA GLU A 120 16.32 -4.53 9.96
C GLU A 120 15.40 -4.87 11.13
N THR A 121 14.29 -5.53 10.85
CA THR A 121 13.22 -5.84 11.80
C THR A 121 13.00 -7.34 11.83
N ALA A 122 12.88 -7.90 13.03
CA ALA A 122 12.53 -9.30 13.23
C ALA A 122 11.05 -9.51 12.87
N MET A 123 10.73 -10.65 12.25
CA MET A 123 9.35 -11.05 11.96
C MET A 123 8.58 -11.29 13.27
N VAL A 124 7.29 -11.01 13.24
CA VAL A 124 6.35 -11.31 14.32
C VAL A 124 5.48 -12.50 13.96
N LYS A 125 5.05 -13.25 14.96
CA LYS A 125 4.20 -14.44 14.80
C LYS A 125 2.79 -14.06 14.35
N ASP A 126 2.05 -15.02 13.80
CA ASP A 126 0.63 -14.82 13.44
C ASP A 126 -0.22 -14.36 14.62
N SER A 127 0.05 -14.87 15.83
CA SER A 127 -0.64 -14.48 17.08
C SER A 127 -0.29 -13.10 17.63
N GLU A 128 0.72 -12.42 17.06
CA GLU A 128 1.21 -11.11 17.51
C GLU A 128 0.63 -9.96 16.67
N THR A 129 0.84 -8.73 17.15
CA THR A 129 0.48 -7.53 16.38
C THR A 129 1.35 -7.42 15.13
N ALA A 130 0.72 -7.36 13.97
CA ALA A 130 1.42 -7.25 12.69
C ALA A 130 2.29 -5.98 12.62
N LEU A 131 3.45 -6.11 11.97
CA LEU A 131 4.34 -4.97 11.70
C LEU A 131 3.70 -4.06 10.66
N VAL A 132 3.75 -2.75 10.89
CA VAL A 132 3.27 -1.75 9.91
C VAL A 132 4.39 -1.48 8.90
N VAL A 133 4.17 -1.87 7.66
CA VAL A 133 5.10 -1.65 6.55
C VAL A 133 4.88 -0.28 5.89
N LYS A 134 3.62 0.15 5.79
CA LYS A 134 3.26 1.45 5.24
C LYS A 134 1.93 1.93 5.81
N ASN A 135 1.87 3.21 6.13
CA ASN A 135 0.63 3.88 6.55
C ASN A 135 0.48 5.21 5.82
N THR A 136 -0.68 5.46 5.22
CA THR A 136 -0.98 6.71 4.52
C THR A 136 -2.22 7.37 5.11
N THR A 137 -2.37 8.67 4.94
CA THR A 137 -3.47 9.47 5.53
C THR A 137 -4.41 10.07 4.49
N GLY A 138 -4.43 9.54 3.29
CA GLY A 138 -5.29 10.02 2.20
C GLY A 138 -5.19 9.14 0.97
N PRO A 139 -5.89 9.48 -0.11
CA PRO A 139 -5.77 8.79 -1.38
C PRO A 139 -4.30 8.71 -1.81
N SER A 140 -3.84 7.53 -2.17
CA SER A 140 -2.43 7.30 -2.47
C SER A 140 -2.22 6.14 -3.44
N SER A 141 -1.06 6.16 -4.08
CA SER A 141 -0.52 5.04 -4.84
C SER A 141 0.92 4.82 -4.38
N GLU A 142 1.15 3.71 -3.73
CA GLU A 142 2.40 3.40 -3.05
C GLU A 142 3.15 2.28 -3.79
N SER A 143 4.47 2.44 -3.89
CA SER A 143 5.41 1.39 -4.30
C SER A 143 6.42 1.24 -3.17
N VAL A 144 6.38 0.10 -2.49
CA VAL A 144 7.14 -0.15 -1.27
C VAL A 144 8.12 -1.30 -1.51
N PRO A 145 9.39 -0.97 -1.78
CA PRO A 145 10.44 -1.99 -1.90
C PRO A 145 10.69 -2.63 -0.52
N MET A 146 10.64 -3.94 -0.49
CA MET A 146 10.98 -4.76 0.66
C MET A 146 12.32 -5.44 0.43
N SER A 147 13.13 -5.54 1.47
CA SER A 147 14.41 -6.25 1.48
C SER A 147 14.42 -7.26 2.61
N TYR A 148 14.90 -8.45 2.32
CA TYR A 148 15.07 -9.56 3.27
C TYR A 148 16.54 -9.85 3.39
N ARG A 149 17.05 -9.86 4.60
CA ARG A 149 18.43 -10.21 4.90
C ARG A 149 18.45 -11.58 5.56
N ILE A 150 19.27 -12.48 5.03
CA ILE A 150 19.44 -13.84 5.55
C ILE A 150 20.94 -14.08 5.76
N VAL A 151 21.34 -14.55 6.93
CA VAL A 151 22.72 -14.94 7.21
C VAL A 151 22.73 -16.32 7.86
N PRO A 152 23.05 -17.38 7.12
CA PRO A 152 23.18 -18.71 7.70
C PRO A 152 24.19 -18.73 8.87
N GLY A 153 23.92 -19.51 9.90
CA GLY A 153 24.83 -19.72 11.01
C GLY A 153 26.13 -20.41 10.56
N ALA A 154 27.22 -20.23 11.32
CA ALA A 154 28.50 -20.87 11.00
C ALA A 154 28.42 -22.41 10.96
N ALA A 155 27.52 -23.01 11.72
CA ALA A 155 27.26 -24.44 11.76
C ALA A 155 25.96 -24.86 11.06
N GLN A 156 25.36 -23.95 10.23
CA GLN A 156 24.12 -24.23 9.54
C GLN A 156 24.23 -25.45 8.64
N ARG A 157 23.33 -26.40 8.81
CA ARG A 157 23.25 -27.59 7.94
C ARG A 157 22.95 -27.19 6.51
N GLN A 158 23.45 -27.97 5.56
CA GLN A 158 23.08 -27.82 4.16
C GLN A 158 21.59 -28.10 3.99
N GLY A 159 20.89 -27.23 3.25
CA GLY A 159 19.45 -27.39 2.98
C GLY A 159 18.86 -26.15 2.35
N THR A 160 17.56 -26.19 2.05
CA THR A 160 16.75 -25.07 1.56
C THR A 160 15.84 -24.59 2.70
N TYR A 161 16.14 -23.41 3.21
CA TYR A 161 15.43 -22.83 4.35
C TYR A 161 14.41 -21.79 3.85
N GLU A 162 13.15 -22.01 4.18
CA GLU A 162 12.05 -21.15 3.75
C GLU A 162 11.04 -20.87 4.87
N ASP A 163 10.28 -19.82 4.71
CA ASP A 163 9.17 -19.42 5.54
C ASP A 163 8.14 -18.65 4.71
N VAL A 164 6.91 -18.56 5.19
CA VAL A 164 5.81 -17.89 4.50
C VAL A 164 5.31 -16.72 5.34
N ILE A 165 5.43 -15.53 4.81
CA ILE A 165 4.92 -14.30 5.43
C ILE A 165 3.70 -13.78 4.69
N VAL A 166 2.81 -13.09 5.40
CA VAL A 166 1.55 -12.58 4.85
C VAL A 166 1.52 -11.06 4.93
N TYR A 167 1.41 -10.43 3.78
CA TYR A 167 1.12 -9.01 3.67
C TYR A 167 -0.39 -8.79 3.59
N THR A 168 -0.88 -7.86 4.38
CA THR A 168 -2.30 -7.47 4.38
C THR A 168 -2.41 -5.97 4.15
N VAL A 169 -3.30 -5.57 3.25
CA VAL A 169 -3.64 -4.17 3.03
C VAL A 169 -5.07 -3.92 3.52
N THR A 170 -5.24 -2.84 4.27
CA THR A 170 -6.54 -2.39 4.77
C THR A 170 -6.71 -0.90 4.49
N LYS A 171 -7.93 -0.43 4.40
CA LYS A 171 -8.23 1.01 4.51
C LYS A 171 -8.09 1.45 5.98
N ASN A 172 -7.67 2.67 6.19
CA ASN A 172 -7.65 3.32 7.51
C ASN A 172 -9.04 3.77 7.94
#